data_50b29b9e8ecad64ca6426edd417c7897
#
_entry.id   50b29b9e8ecad64ca6426edd417c7897
#
_cell.length_a   1.000
_cell.length_b   1.000
_cell.length_c   1.000
_cell.angle_alpha   90.00
_cell.angle_beta   90.00
_cell.angle_gamma   90.00
#
_symmetry.space_group_name_H-M   'P 1'
#
loop_
_entity.id
_entity.type
_entity.pdbx_description
1 polymer ?
#
loop_
_entity_poly.entity_id
_entity_poly.type
_entity_poly.pdbx_seq_one_letter_code
_entity_poly.pdbx_strand_id
1 'polypeptide(L)'
;MPTSQRFTIVGAGLGGTLLACYLGKASHPVDLYEKRPDPRIHGAEGGRSINLALSVRGIEALREVGLADEVLENAIPMRGRMIHAPDGHLSFQPYGKAPIQAIHSVSRAGLNLTLVNAAAQFPNVRLFFGHKCVGIDPAKPTLEMANETRHGSFQIPFDIAIAADGAFSAIRGHMQKQEGFNYQQTYESHGYKELTIPAGSDGSHRLEKNALHIWPRQSFMMIALPNLDGSFTVTLFWPFEGPNSFAAVRTEADLLDFFQKQFPDALPLMPNLAEEYFHHPTGSLVTIRCSPWYMQGKVLLVGDAAHAVVPFLGQGMNAAFEDCRVLDRCLVRNAPDWESAFVQYEHERKKHVDALGEMCIDNFLEMRDKVGSRVFRFRKKIQILLHTWFPRWYVPLYSLITFSTVPYASARRRARIQDWVIRGIAGGILLLLMVMAWLFIFA
;
A
#
# COMPACT_ATOMS: atom_id res chain seq x y z
N MET A 1 8.53 8.67 41.09
CA MET A 1 8.05 9.05 39.76
C MET A 1 7.19 7.91 39.26
N PRO A 2 6.00 8.11 38.70
CA PRO A 2 5.28 6.99 38.08
C PRO A 2 6.21 6.38 37.03
N THR A 3 6.38 5.08 37.04
CA THR A 3 7.16 4.34 36.08
C THR A 3 6.53 4.63 34.70
N SER A 4 7.30 5.20 33.79
CA SER A 4 6.84 5.45 32.38
C SER A 4 6.38 4.12 31.80
N GLN A 5 5.10 4.04 31.38
CA GLN A 5 4.55 2.83 30.76
C GLN A 5 5.32 2.49 29.49
N ARG A 6 5.61 1.21 29.30
CA ARG A 6 6.36 0.68 28.16
C ARG A 6 5.42 0.30 27.02
N PHE A 7 5.75 0.73 25.83
CA PHE A 7 5.07 0.29 24.62
C PHE A 7 5.75 -0.96 24.06
N THR A 8 4.98 -2.02 23.89
CA THR A 8 5.43 -3.27 23.27
C THR A 8 4.83 -3.37 21.87
N ILE A 9 5.65 -3.20 20.84
CA ILE A 9 5.23 -3.28 19.44
C ILE A 9 5.49 -4.70 18.94
N VAL A 10 4.50 -5.32 18.32
CA VAL A 10 4.62 -6.62 17.67
C VAL A 10 4.61 -6.45 16.16
N GLY A 11 5.74 -6.80 15.54
CA GLY A 11 5.98 -6.70 14.10
C GLY A 11 6.89 -5.52 13.72
N ALA A 12 8.15 -5.81 13.31
CA ALA A 12 9.09 -4.85 12.76
C ALA A 12 8.97 -4.74 11.22
N GLY A 13 7.74 -4.76 10.71
CA GLY A 13 7.45 -4.31 9.36
C GLY A 13 7.56 -2.77 9.27
N LEU A 14 7.31 -2.21 8.09
CA LEU A 14 7.47 -0.78 7.84
C LEU A 14 6.70 0.11 8.83
N GLY A 15 5.41 -0.23 9.10
CA GLY A 15 4.58 0.54 10.03
C GLY A 15 5.05 0.43 11.48
N GLY A 16 5.33 -0.80 11.97
CA GLY A 16 5.76 -1.00 13.35
C GLY A 16 7.13 -0.38 13.64
N THR A 17 8.06 -0.46 12.70
CA THR A 17 9.39 0.15 12.87
C THR A 17 9.32 1.68 12.80
N LEU A 18 8.51 2.25 11.89
CA LEU A 18 8.29 3.69 11.87
C LEU A 18 7.63 4.19 13.16
N LEU A 19 6.64 3.44 13.68
CA LEU A 19 6.02 3.76 14.97
C LEU A 19 7.04 3.73 16.12
N ALA A 20 7.97 2.78 16.11
CA ALA A 20 9.06 2.74 17.08
C ALA A 20 9.95 3.99 17.01
N CYS A 21 10.19 4.54 15.82
CA CYS A 21 10.90 5.82 15.65
C CYS A 21 10.10 7.00 16.26
N TYR A 22 8.78 7.07 16.03
CA TYR A 22 7.93 8.11 16.62
C TYR A 22 7.95 8.05 18.15
N LEU A 23 7.70 6.86 18.73
CA LEU A 23 7.69 6.67 20.18
C LEU A 23 9.09 6.86 20.79
N GLY A 24 10.14 6.43 20.09
CA GLY A 24 11.53 6.65 20.49
C GLY A 24 11.87 8.14 20.58
N LYS A 25 11.49 8.91 19.55
CA LYS A 25 11.64 10.37 19.51
C LYS A 25 10.85 11.07 20.64
N ALA A 26 9.67 10.56 20.98
CA ALA A 26 8.86 11.05 22.08
C ALA A 26 9.35 10.58 23.48
N SER A 27 10.50 9.90 23.54
CA SER A 27 11.12 9.38 24.77
C SER A 27 10.30 8.32 25.52
N HIS A 28 9.36 7.65 24.86
CA HIS A 28 8.66 6.51 25.44
C HIS A 28 9.57 5.26 25.43
N PRO A 29 9.59 4.44 26.50
CA PRO A 29 10.26 3.14 26.47
C PRO A 29 9.54 2.21 25.48
N VAL A 30 10.27 1.62 24.54
CA VAL A 30 9.72 0.75 23.47
C VAL A 30 10.46 -0.57 23.43
N ASP A 31 9.70 -1.67 23.36
CA ASP A 31 10.18 -2.99 22.99
C ASP A 31 9.52 -3.40 21.66
N LEU A 32 10.31 -3.64 20.62
CA LEU A 32 9.84 -4.04 19.31
C LEU A 32 10.23 -5.49 19.02
N TYR A 33 9.24 -6.35 18.81
CA TYR A 33 9.40 -7.78 18.54
C TYR A 33 9.11 -8.12 17.09
N GLU A 34 9.97 -8.91 16.45
CA GLU A 34 9.84 -9.36 15.06
C GLU A 34 10.14 -10.86 14.96
N LYS A 35 9.32 -11.58 14.18
CA LYS A 35 9.51 -13.01 13.94
C LYS A 35 10.70 -13.36 13.05
N ARG A 36 11.04 -12.48 12.10
CA ARG A 36 12.15 -12.67 11.15
C ARG A 36 13.50 -12.39 11.84
N PRO A 37 14.59 -12.92 11.28
CA PRO A 37 15.93 -12.56 11.71
C PRO A 37 16.23 -11.06 11.56
N ASP A 38 17.27 -10.59 12.23
CA ASP A 38 17.71 -9.21 12.15
C ASP A 38 18.23 -8.87 10.74
N PRO A 39 17.59 -7.96 10.00
CA PRO A 39 17.98 -7.62 8.64
C PRO A 39 19.36 -6.92 8.56
N ARG A 40 19.89 -6.41 9.66
CA ARG A 40 21.21 -5.79 9.75
C ARG A 40 22.35 -6.82 9.73
N ILE A 41 22.06 -8.07 10.13
CA ILE A 41 23.03 -9.17 10.24
C ILE A 41 22.87 -10.14 9.08
N HIS A 42 21.62 -10.52 8.78
CA HIS A 42 21.31 -11.57 7.81
C HIS A 42 20.92 -11.04 6.43
N GLY A 43 21.02 -9.72 6.23
CA GLY A 43 20.48 -9.10 5.03
C GLY A 43 18.94 -9.13 5.02
N ALA A 44 18.34 -8.74 3.93
CA ALA A 44 16.88 -8.73 3.78
C ALA A 44 16.34 -10.13 3.42
N GLU A 45 16.85 -11.19 4.08
CA GLU A 45 16.34 -12.55 3.91
C GLU A 45 14.91 -12.66 4.44
N GLY A 46 14.04 -13.29 3.66
CA GLY A 46 12.68 -13.63 4.11
C GLY A 46 11.54 -12.91 3.40
N GLY A 47 11.77 -12.38 2.27
CA GLY A 47 10.74 -11.84 1.39
C GLY A 47 11.39 -11.11 0.24
N ARG A 48 11.01 -11.46 -0.98
CA ARG A 48 11.44 -10.71 -2.15
C ARG A 48 11.11 -9.25 -1.95
N SER A 49 12.04 -8.42 -2.38
CA SER A 49 11.90 -6.98 -2.28
C SER A 49 10.88 -6.50 -3.30
N ILE A 50 9.60 -6.51 -2.93
CA ILE A 50 8.61 -5.77 -3.70
C ILE A 50 8.98 -4.29 -3.60
N ASN A 51 9.01 -3.61 -4.72
CA ASN A 51 9.09 -2.17 -4.69
C ASN A 51 7.74 -1.56 -4.33
N LEU A 52 7.81 -0.54 -3.54
CA LEU A 52 6.67 0.20 -3.05
C LEU A 52 6.62 1.59 -3.67
N ALA A 53 5.42 2.09 -3.88
CA ALA A 53 5.19 3.46 -4.34
C ALA A 53 5.05 4.39 -3.13
N LEU A 54 6.11 5.07 -2.76
CA LEU A 54 6.09 6.07 -1.70
C LEU A 54 5.46 7.36 -2.23
N SER A 55 4.45 7.88 -1.55
CA SER A 55 3.70 9.09 -1.89
C SER A 55 3.84 10.16 -0.83
N VAL A 56 3.24 11.33 -1.07
CA VAL A 56 3.32 12.49 -0.16
C VAL A 56 2.98 12.12 1.30
N ARG A 57 1.98 11.25 1.53
CA ARG A 57 1.60 10.84 2.90
C ARG A 57 2.71 10.11 3.63
N GLY A 58 3.35 9.18 2.96
CA GLY A 58 4.48 8.45 3.52
C GLY A 58 5.69 9.36 3.72
N ILE A 59 5.97 10.24 2.77
CA ILE A 59 7.06 11.22 2.87
C ILE A 59 6.86 12.15 4.07
N GLU A 60 5.63 12.66 4.29
CA GLU A 60 5.35 13.51 5.45
C GLU A 60 5.57 12.78 6.78
N ALA A 61 5.15 11.51 6.87
CA ALA A 61 5.38 10.71 8.07
C ALA A 61 6.88 10.46 8.31
N LEU A 62 7.66 10.18 7.27
CA LEU A 62 9.12 10.05 7.37
C LEU A 62 9.79 11.37 7.74
N ARG A 63 9.30 12.50 7.24
CA ARG A 63 9.84 13.83 7.53
C ARG A 63 9.69 14.19 9.01
N GLU A 64 8.58 13.85 9.65
CA GLU A 64 8.35 14.13 11.07
C GLU A 64 9.36 13.41 11.99
N VAL A 65 9.93 12.27 11.53
CA VAL A 65 11.01 11.57 12.26
C VAL A 65 12.41 11.81 11.70
N GLY A 66 12.55 12.70 10.70
CA GLY A 66 13.85 13.10 10.13
C GLY A 66 14.44 12.13 9.09
N LEU A 67 13.64 11.22 8.53
CA LEU A 67 14.10 10.16 7.62
C LEU A 67 13.74 10.40 6.14
N ALA A 68 13.02 11.48 5.83
CA ALA A 68 12.51 11.69 4.47
C ALA A 68 13.62 11.85 3.44
N ASP A 69 14.66 12.63 3.75
CA ASP A 69 15.74 12.94 2.80
C ASP A 69 16.57 11.68 2.50
N GLU A 70 16.99 10.93 3.53
CA GLU A 70 17.71 9.67 3.37
C GLU A 70 16.93 8.65 2.51
N VAL A 71 15.62 8.52 2.75
CA VAL A 71 14.76 7.62 1.98
C VAL A 71 14.59 8.08 0.54
N LEU A 72 14.47 9.40 0.30
CA LEU A 72 14.31 9.95 -1.06
C LEU A 72 15.59 9.89 -1.88
N GLU A 73 16.76 9.99 -1.26
CA GLU A 73 18.07 9.78 -1.91
C GLU A 73 18.21 8.33 -2.44
N ASN A 74 17.58 7.37 -1.75
CA ASN A 74 17.55 5.96 -2.12
C ASN A 74 16.24 5.55 -2.82
N ALA A 75 15.60 6.46 -3.53
CA ALA A 75 14.34 6.25 -4.24
C ALA A 75 14.39 6.75 -5.67
N ILE A 76 13.66 6.10 -6.56
CA ILE A 76 13.57 6.53 -7.96
C ILE A 76 12.24 7.27 -8.18
N PRO A 77 12.28 8.56 -8.60
CA PRO A 77 11.06 9.31 -8.88
C PRO A 77 10.42 8.84 -10.18
N MET A 78 9.22 8.30 -10.10
CA MET A 78 8.36 7.97 -11.23
C MET A 78 7.40 9.14 -11.48
N ARG A 79 7.56 9.82 -12.62
CA ARG A 79 6.84 11.07 -12.96
C ARG A 79 5.52 10.82 -13.70
N GLY A 80 5.25 9.57 -14.06
CA GLY A 80 4.06 9.17 -14.78
C GLY A 80 3.98 7.66 -14.93
N ARG A 81 3.00 7.24 -15.70
CA ARG A 81 2.79 5.85 -16.09
C ARG A 81 3.18 5.65 -17.53
N MET A 82 3.94 4.61 -17.82
CA MET A 82 4.16 4.12 -19.18
C MET A 82 3.20 2.97 -19.43
N ILE A 83 2.22 3.20 -20.31
CA ILE A 83 1.22 2.18 -20.66
C ILE A 83 1.70 1.42 -21.89
N HIS A 84 1.76 0.10 -21.76
CA HIS A 84 2.13 -0.84 -22.80
C HIS A 84 0.86 -1.48 -23.37
N ALA A 85 0.42 -1.00 -24.52
CA ALA A 85 -0.76 -1.54 -25.20
C ALA A 85 -0.46 -2.93 -25.79
N PRO A 86 -1.50 -3.78 -26.02
CA PRO A 86 -1.31 -5.11 -26.61
C PRO A 86 -0.67 -5.12 -27.99
N ASP A 87 -0.82 -4.02 -28.76
CA ASP A 87 -0.24 -3.81 -30.09
C ASP A 87 1.21 -3.28 -30.03
N GLY A 88 1.82 -3.21 -28.85
CA GLY A 88 3.17 -2.70 -28.64
C GLY A 88 3.29 -1.17 -28.55
N HIS A 89 2.20 -0.42 -28.73
CA HIS A 89 2.23 1.03 -28.61
C HIS A 89 2.50 1.46 -27.16
N LEU A 90 3.46 2.39 -26.97
CA LEU A 90 3.78 2.98 -25.68
C LEU A 90 3.11 4.35 -25.54
N SER A 91 2.49 4.57 -24.38
CA SER A 91 1.85 5.85 -24.07
C SER A 91 2.26 6.33 -22.69
N PHE A 92 3.02 7.42 -22.63
CA PHE A 92 3.37 8.04 -21.36
C PHE A 92 2.24 8.93 -20.85
N GLN A 93 1.83 8.72 -19.62
CA GLN A 93 0.78 9.47 -18.92
C GLN A 93 1.39 10.16 -17.69
N PRO A 94 1.75 11.45 -17.76
CA PRO A 94 2.32 12.17 -16.64
C PRO A 94 1.31 12.31 -15.50
N TYR A 95 1.80 12.31 -14.26
CA TYR A 95 0.94 12.52 -13.08
C TYR A 95 0.48 13.98 -12.93
N GLY A 96 1.22 14.93 -13.46
CA GLY A 96 0.89 16.36 -13.44
C GLY A 96 1.77 17.19 -14.37
N LYS A 97 1.49 18.50 -14.47
CA LYS A 97 2.24 19.43 -15.31
C LYS A 97 3.57 19.86 -14.70
N ALA A 98 3.74 19.77 -13.39
CA ALA A 98 4.95 20.20 -12.71
C ALA A 98 5.96 19.04 -12.61
N PRO A 99 7.27 19.28 -12.80
CA PRO A 99 8.30 18.25 -12.62
C PRO A 99 8.35 17.68 -11.20
N ILE A 100 7.58 18.23 -10.26
CA ILE A 100 7.57 17.96 -8.83
C ILE A 100 6.61 16.80 -8.47
N GLN A 101 5.59 16.47 -9.30
CA GLN A 101 4.65 15.40 -8.97
C GLN A 101 5.21 14.05 -9.42
N ALA A 102 5.78 13.32 -8.46
CA ALA A 102 6.24 11.95 -8.63
C ALA A 102 5.80 11.08 -7.46
N ILE A 103 5.57 9.81 -7.71
CA ILE A 103 5.63 8.76 -6.71
C ILE A 103 7.05 8.17 -6.75
N HIS A 104 7.55 7.71 -5.62
CA HIS A 104 8.92 7.24 -5.55
C HIS A 104 8.94 5.71 -5.40
N SER A 105 9.62 5.05 -6.33
CA SER A 105 9.90 3.62 -6.19
C SER A 105 10.95 3.43 -5.10
N VAL A 106 10.59 2.69 -4.05
CA VAL A 106 11.48 2.37 -2.93
C VAL A 106 11.51 0.86 -2.71
N SER A 107 12.70 0.30 -2.49
CA SER A 107 12.84 -1.08 -2.07
C SER A 107 12.22 -1.27 -0.69
N ARG A 108 11.29 -2.22 -0.54
CA ARG A 108 10.67 -2.54 0.76
C ARG A 108 11.73 -2.97 1.78
N ALA A 109 12.68 -3.77 1.36
CA ALA A 109 13.76 -4.26 2.21
C ALA A 109 14.71 -3.12 2.61
N GLY A 110 15.13 -2.28 1.64
CA GLY A 110 15.96 -1.12 1.91
C GLY A 110 15.30 -0.13 2.85
N LEU A 111 14.04 0.22 2.60
CA LEU A 111 13.26 1.10 3.47
C LEU A 111 13.11 0.52 4.89
N ASN A 112 12.84 -0.79 5.02
CA ASN A 112 12.75 -1.42 6.33
C ASN A 112 14.10 -1.39 7.07
N LEU A 113 15.21 -1.62 6.39
CA LEU A 113 16.55 -1.55 6.97
C LEU A 113 16.86 -0.13 7.45
N THR A 114 16.58 0.91 6.67
CA THR A 114 16.71 2.32 7.08
C THR A 114 15.90 2.59 8.35
N LEU A 115 14.63 2.15 8.41
CA LEU A 115 13.79 2.34 9.58
C LEU A 115 14.29 1.57 10.82
N VAL A 116 14.77 0.32 10.66
CA VAL A 116 15.35 -0.49 11.75
C VAL A 116 16.61 0.17 12.31
N ASN A 117 17.49 0.66 11.43
CA ASN A 117 18.69 1.39 11.83
C ASN A 117 18.34 2.67 12.60
N ALA A 118 17.37 3.43 12.11
CA ALA A 118 16.90 4.65 12.78
C ALA A 118 16.28 4.35 14.17
N ALA A 119 15.43 3.33 14.27
CA ALA A 119 14.83 2.92 15.52
C ALA A 119 15.89 2.50 16.56
N ALA A 120 16.95 1.82 16.10
CA ALA A 120 18.06 1.38 16.96
C ALA A 120 18.93 2.54 17.51
N GLN A 121 18.85 3.75 16.94
CA GLN A 121 19.56 4.92 17.46
C GLN A 121 18.92 5.50 18.73
N PHE A 122 17.66 5.20 19.00
CA PHE A 122 17.00 5.70 20.19
C PHE A 122 17.35 4.83 21.42
N PRO A 123 17.95 5.37 22.49
CA PRO A 123 18.39 4.59 23.66
C PRO A 123 17.22 3.96 24.44
N ASN A 124 16.02 4.47 24.24
CA ASN A 124 14.77 4.01 24.86
C ASN A 124 14.04 2.96 24.00
N VAL A 125 14.58 2.56 22.85
CA VAL A 125 14.02 1.53 21.96
C VAL A 125 14.88 0.27 21.97
N ARG A 126 14.29 -0.88 22.26
CA ARG A 126 14.94 -2.19 22.22
C ARG A 126 14.32 -3.04 21.11
N LEU A 127 15.14 -3.69 20.31
CA LEU A 127 14.73 -4.53 19.18
C LEU A 127 14.99 -6.00 19.48
N PHE A 128 13.97 -6.86 19.27
CA PHE A 128 14.04 -8.29 19.52
C PHE A 128 13.61 -9.06 18.27
N PHE A 129 14.55 -9.63 17.57
CA PHE A 129 14.32 -10.42 16.34
C PHE A 129 14.23 -11.93 16.65
N GLY A 130 13.66 -12.72 15.74
CA GLY A 130 13.43 -14.15 15.95
C GLY A 130 12.34 -14.48 16.98
N HIS A 131 11.44 -13.53 17.25
CA HIS A 131 10.37 -13.64 18.24
C HIS A 131 9.00 -13.52 17.57
N LYS A 132 8.33 -14.64 17.38
CA LYS A 132 7.00 -14.71 16.77
C LYS A 132 5.92 -14.60 17.84
N CYS A 133 5.11 -13.56 17.83
CA CYS A 133 3.90 -13.51 18.66
C CYS A 133 2.87 -14.50 18.13
N VAL A 134 2.37 -15.37 19.00
CA VAL A 134 1.36 -16.39 18.68
C VAL A 134 0.05 -16.16 19.44
N GLY A 135 0.04 -15.28 20.46
CA GLY A 135 -1.15 -14.95 21.21
C GLY A 135 -0.95 -13.79 22.19
N ILE A 136 -2.03 -13.41 22.84
CA ILE A 136 -2.08 -12.39 23.88
C ILE A 136 -3.09 -12.79 24.95
N ASP A 137 -2.74 -12.59 26.21
CA ASP A 137 -3.66 -12.67 27.36
C ASP A 137 -3.82 -11.28 27.99
N PRO A 138 -4.88 -10.53 27.65
CA PRO A 138 -5.07 -9.19 28.20
C PRO A 138 -5.49 -9.18 29.68
N ALA A 139 -6.01 -10.29 30.20
CA ALA A 139 -6.36 -10.42 31.63
C ALA A 139 -5.09 -10.47 32.52
N LYS A 140 -4.01 -11.06 31.98
CA LYS A 140 -2.69 -11.14 32.67
C LYS A 140 -1.65 -10.24 32.02
N PRO A 141 -1.97 -9.19 31.27
CA PRO A 141 -1.19 -8.43 30.30
C PRO A 141 0.11 -9.10 29.86
N THR A 142 -0.01 -10.24 29.13
CA THR A 142 1.12 -10.99 28.59
C THR A 142 0.95 -11.31 27.11
N LEU A 143 2.06 -11.24 26.36
CA LEU A 143 2.17 -11.77 25.01
C LEU A 143 2.72 -13.19 25.06
N GLU A 144 2.12 -14.09 24.32
CA GLU A 144 2.67 -15.41 24.09
C GLU A 144 3.60 -15.36 22.87
N MET A 145 4.88 -15.66 23.06
CA MET A 145 5.91 -15.60 22.05
C MET A 145 6.47 -16.99 21.78
N ALA A 146 6.64 -17.34 20.52
CA ALA A 146 7.40 -18.49 20.06
C ALA A 146 8.75 -18.03 19.51
N ASN A 147 9.82 -18.80 19.79
CA ASN A 147 11.14 -18.59 19.22
C ASN A 147 11.54 -19.83 18.46
N GLU A 148 12.00 -19.68 17.22
CA GLU A 148 12.39 -20.81 16.36
C GLU A 148 13.58 -21.62 16.95
N THR A 149 14.43 -20.99 17.76
CA THR A 149 15.60 -21.63 18.39
C THR A 149 15.28 -22.31 19.73
N ARG A 150 14.17 -21.97 20.36
CA ARG A 150 13.70 -22.59 21.60
C ARG A 150 12.39 -23.33 21.34
N HIS A 151 12.40 -24.65 21.42
CA HIS A 151 11.16 -25.43 21.35
C HIS A 151 10.22 -25.02 22.49
N GLY A 152 9.13 -24.34 22.17
CA GLY A 152 8.08 -23.89 23.08
C GLY A 152 7.73 -22.41 23.00
N SER A 153 6.62 -22.04 23.64
CA SER A 153 6.22 -20.65 23.83
C SER A 153 6.63 -20.16 25.22
N PHE A 154 6.82 -18.84 25.34
CA PHE A 154 7.09 -18.16 26.60
C PHE A 154 6.29 -16.87 26.67
N GLN A 155 6.04 -16.38 27.87
CA GLN A 155 5.24 -15.19 28.10
C GLN A 155 6.12 -13.97 28.34
N ILE A 156 5.72 -12.84 27.75
CA ILE A 156 6.33 -11.52 27.96
C ILE A 156 5.26 -10.58 28.51
N PRO A 157 5.48 -9.97 29.70
CA PRO A 157 4.56 -8.98 30.22
C PRO A 157 4.63 -7.69 29.40
N PHE A 158 3.50 -6.98 29.31
CA PHE A 158 3.42 -5.67 28.68
C PHE A 158 2.56 -4.70 29.48
N ASP A 159 2.84 -3.40 29.36
CA ASP A 159 1.94 -2.34 29.83
C ASP A 159 0.95 -1.97 28.74
N ILE A 160 1.47 -1.68 27.55
CA ILE A 160 0.73 -1.35 26.31
C ILE A 160 1.26 -2.23 25.18
N ALA A 161 0.38 -2.95 24.50
CA ALA A 161 0.73 -3.74 23.31
C ALA A 161 0.18 -3.11 22.03
N ILE A 162 1.03 -2.90 21.03
CA ILE A 162 0.63 -2.39 19.72
C ILE A 162 0.91 -3.46 18.65
N ALA A 163 -0.15 -3.95 18.02
CA ALA A 163 -0.07 -4.93 16.97
C ALA A 163 0.17 -4.25 15.62
N ALA A 164 1.37 -4.43 15.06
CA ALA A 164 1.79 -4.06 13.71
C ALA A 164 2.23 -5.31 12.91
N ASP A 165 1.68 -6.48 13.27
CA ASP A 165 2.04 -7.81 12.80
C ASP A 165 1.36 -8.21 11.47
N GLY A 166 0.74 -7.23 10.79
CA GLY A 166 0.28 -7.35 9.42
C GLY A 166 -1.10 -7.97 9.25
N ALA A 167 -1.47 -8.27 8.00
CA ALA A 167 -2.81 -8.73 7.61
C ALA A 167 -3.25 -10.02 8.31
N PHE A 168 -2.31 -10.84 8.77
CA PHE A 168 -2.57 -12.09 9.50
C PHE A 168 -2.21 -11.97 10.99
N SER A 169 -2.54 -10.83 11.59
CA SER A 169 -2.27 -10.49 12.98
C SER A 169 -2.76 -11.55 13.98
N ALA A 170 -1.84 -12.06 14.81
CA ALA A 170 -2.17 -12.97 15.90
C ALA A 170 -2.94 -12.27 17.01
N ILE A 171 -2.60 -11.00 17.30
CA ILE A 171 -3.28 -10.19 18.33
C ILE A 171 -4.72 -9.90 17.90
N ARG A 172 -4.96 -9.50 16.63
CA ARG A 172 -6.33 -9.35 16.11
C ARG A 172 -7.10 -10.66 16.20
N GLY A 173 -6.45 -11.81 15.89
CA GLY A 173 -7.06 -13.14 16.02
C GLY A 173 -7.55 -13.44 17.43
N HIS A 174 -6.88 -12.90 18.46
CA HIS A 174 -7.37 -12.97 19.83
C HIS A 174 -8.54 -11.99 20.08
N MET A 175 -8.44 -10.75 19.59
CA MET A 175 -9.49 -9.74 19.75
C MET A 175 -10.81 -10.17 19.09
N GLN A 176 -10.79 -10.98 18.04
CA GLN A 176 -11.99 -11.55 17.40
C GLN A 176 -12.83 -12.43 18.33
N LYS A 177 -12.27 -12.94 19.41
CA LYS A 177 -12.97 -13.74 20.43
C LYS A 177 -13.77 -12.90 21.42
N GLN A 178 -13.59 -11.58 21.39
CA GLN A 178 -14.27 -10.64 22.27
C GLN A 178 -15.66 -10.30 21.73
N GLU A 179 -16.63 -10.18 22.63
CA GLU A 179 -17.95 -9.70 22.26
C GLU A 179 -17.89 -8.28 21.68
N GLY A 180 -18.68 -8.03 20.63
CA GLY A 180 -18.72 -6.74 19.95
C GLY A 180 -17.60 -6.47 18.94
N PHE A 181 -16.65 -7.39 18.75
CA PHE A 181 -15.60 -7.24 17.72
C PHE A 181 -16.14 -7.60 16.34
N ASN A 182 -16.09 -6.64 15.44
CA ASN A 182 -16.46 -6.84 14.03
C ASN A 182 -15.22 -7.14 13.19
N TYR A 183 -15.29 -8.17 12.35
CA TYR A 183 -14.21 -8.57 11.49
C TYR A 183 -14.71 -9.00 10.11
N GLN A 184 -14.06 -8.50 9.08
CA GLN A 184 -14.27 -8.90 7.71
C GLN A 184 -12.90 -9.13 7.04
N GLN A 185 -12.76 -10.32 6.45
CA GLN A 185 -11.62 -10.66 5.60
C GLN A 185 -12.15 -11.08 4.24
N THR A 186 -11.74 -10.37 3.20
CA THR A 186 -12.16 -10.64 1.82
C THR A 186 -10.94 -10.95 0.97
N TYR A 187 -10.98 -12.09 0.30
CA TYR A 187 -9.97 -12.47 -0.69
C TYR A 187 -10.50 -12.16 -2.08
N GLU A 188 -9.64 -11.58 -2.91
CA GLU A 188 -9.95 -11.38 -4.32
C GLU A 188 -9.79 -12.68 -5.11
N SER A 189 -10.49 -12.78 -6.24
CA SER A 189 -10.34 -13.91 -7.19
C SER A 189 -9.00 -13.91 -7.93
N HIS A 190 -8.16 -12.93 -7.65
CA HIS A 190 -6.84 -12.73 -8.25
C HIS A 190 -5.75 -12.90 -7.20
N GLY A 191 -4.63 -13.46 -7.65
CA GLY A 191 -3.37 -13.44 -6.93
C GLY A 191 -2.37 -12.51 -7.59
N TYR A 192 -1.18 -12.48 -7.02
CA TYR A 192 -0.05 -11.81 -7.64
C TYR A 192 1.20 -12.68 -7.60
N LYS A 193 2.06 -12.48 -8.59
CA LYS A 193 3.37 -13.12 -8.68
C LYS A 193 4.45 -12.10 -8.96
N GLU A 194 5.55 -12.21 -8.23
CA GLU A 194 6.71 -11.35 -8.39
C GLU A 194 7.68 -11.95 -9.40
N LEU A 195 8.12 -11.12 -10.34
CA LEU A 195 9.03 -11.46 -11.42
C LEU A 195 10.05 -10.31 -11.56
N THR A 196 11.06 -10.49 -12.40
CA THR A 196 12.14 -9.50 -12.57
C THR A 196 12.42 -9.20 -14.02
N ILE A 197 12.66 -7.94 -14.33
CA ILE A 197 13.40 -7.53 -15.53
C ILE A 197 14.79 -7.13 -15.03
N PRO A 198 15.85 -7.89 -15.35
CA PRO A 198 17.21 -7.58 -14.90
C PRO A 198 17.75 -6.31 -15.59
N ALA A 199 18.75 -5.69 -14.99
CA ALA A 199 19.52 -4.60 -15.59
C ALA A 199 20.16 -5.02 -16.93
N GLY A 200 20.49 -4.06 -17.76
CA GLY A 200 21.34 -4.28 -18.91
C GLY A 200 22.75 -4.76 -18.50
N SER A 201 23.51 -5.29 -19.44
CA SER A 201 24.88 -5.77 -19.18
C SER A 201 25.83 -4.68 -18.69
N ASP A 202 25.49 -3.43 -18.94
CA ASP A 202 26.18 -2.22 -18.48
C ASP A 202 25.60 -1.64 -17.17
N GLY A 203 24.66 -2.34 -16.52
CA GLY A 203 23.95 -1.88 -15.32
C GLY A 203 22.84 -0.85 -15.59
N SER A 204 22.54 -0.54 -16.86
CA SER A 204 21.51 0.42 -17.20
C SER A 204 20.10 -0.16 -17.07
N HIS A 205 19.11 0.73 -16.89
CA HIS A 205 17.70 0.34 -16.93
C HIS A 205 17.27 0.02 -18.38
N ARG A 206 16.65 -1.13 -18.57
CA ARG A 206 16.16 -1.60 -19.88
C ARG A 206 14.80 -1.00 -20.30
N LEU A 207 14.13 -0.31 -19.39
CA LEU A 207 12.91 0.46 -19.60
C LEU A 207 13.10 1.89 -19.06
N GLU A 208 12.13 2.79 -19.30
CA GLU A 208 12.17 4.16 -18.76
C GLU A 208 12.15 4.17 -17.21
N LYS A 209 13.26 4.53 -16.60
CA LYS A 209 13.44 4.48 -15.13
C LYS A 209 12.52 5.44 -14.36
N ASN A 210 12.08 6.53 -14.98
CA ASN A 210 11.25 7.52 -14.31
C ASN A 210 9.75 7.32 -14.55
N ALA A 211 9.33 6.09 -14.86
CA ALA A 211 7.93 5.71 -15.08
C ALA A 211 7.54 4.45 -14.31
N LEU A 212 6.27 4.41 -13.88
CA LEU A 212 5.61 3.17 -13.51
C LEU A 212 5.12 2.50 -14.79
N HIS A 213 5.68 1.36 -15.16
CA HIS A 213 5.25 0.58 -16.32
C HIS A 213 4.01 -0.23 -16.02
N ILE A 214 3.03 -0.22 -16.91
CA ILE A 214 1.77 -0.94 -16.76
C ILE A 214 1.39 -1.60 -18.08
N TRP A 215 1.16 -2.90 -18.07
CA TRP A 215 0.59 -3.71 -19.16
C TRP A 215 -0.85 -4.08 -18.79
N PRO A 216 -1.86 -3.28 -19.12
CA PRO A 216 -3.26 -3.61 -18.88
C PRO A 216 -3.76 -4.64 -19.89
N ARG A 217 -4.43 -5.72 -19.41
CA ARG A 217 -4.92 -6.83 -20.24
C ARG A 217 -6.34 -7.26 -19.84
N GLN A 218 -7.26 -6.29 -19.77
CA GLN A 218 -8.67 -6.52 -19.39
C GLN A 218 -8.80 -7.15 -17.99
N SER A 219 -8.84 -8.50 -17.91
CA SER A 219 -9.03 -9.22 -16.64
C SER A 219 -7.77 -9.38 -15.80
N PHE A 220 -6.61 -8.97 -16.25
CA PHE A 220 -5.33 -9.05 -15.55
C PHE A 220 -4.39 -7.90 -15.95
N MET A 221 -3.32 -7.75 -15.24
CA MET A 221 -2.32 -6.73 -15.55
C MET A 221 -0.95 -7.10 -15.01
N MET A 222 0.07 -6.54 -15.63
CA MET A 222 1.44 -6.58 -15.12
C MET A 222 1.93 -5.15 -14.89
N ILE A 223 2.68 -4.93 -13.83
CA ILE A 223 3.32 -3.65 -13.53
C ILE A 223 4.81 -3.86 -13.31
N ALA A 224 5.62 -2.84 -13.56
CA ALA A 224 7.04 -2.87 -13.23
C ALA A 224 7.49 -1.54 -12.61
N LEU A 225 8.22 -1.64 -11.51
CA LEU A 225 8.80 -0.52 -10.78
C LEU A 225 10.33 -0.60 -10.83
N PRO A 226 11.02 0.53 -11.08
CA PRO A 226 12.49 0.55 -11.19
C PRO A 226 13.19 0.34 -9.85
N ASN A 227 14.33 -0.34 -9.89
CA ASN A 227 15.29 -0.51 -8.80
C ASN A 227 16.54 0.33 -9.04
N LEU A 228 17.27 0.65 -7.97
CA LEU A 228 18.52 1.43 -8.06
C LEU A 228 19.64 0.71 -8.81
N ASP A 229 19.62 -0.62 -8.83
CA ASP A 229 20.59 -1.47 -9.52
C ASP A 229 20.34 -1.60 -11.05
N GLY A 230 19.39 -0.86 -11.58
CA GLY A 230 19.01 -0.91 -13.01
C GLY A 230 17.97 -1.96 -13.36
N SER A 231 17.62 -2.84 -12.45
CA SER A 231 16.55 -3.82 -12.64
C SER A 231 15.16 -3.22 -12.42
N PHE A 232 14.11 -4.01 -12.73
CA PHE A 232 12.72 -3.70 -12.38
C PHE A 232 12.11 -4.86 -11.62
N THR A 233 11.43 -4.55 -10.52
CA THR A 233 10.53 -5.50 -9.86
C THR A 233 9.21 -5.50 -10.60
N VAL A 234 8.83 -6.67 -11.12
CA VAL A 234 7.62 -6.89 -11.89
C VAL A 234 6.58 -7.60 -11.02
N THR A 235 5.34 -7.16 -11.09
CA THR A 235 4.22 -7.82 -10.42
C THR A 235 3.14 -8.15 -11.44
N LEU A 236 2.89 -9.45 -11.62
CA LEU A 236 1.79 -9.97 -12.42
C LEU A 236 0.58 -10.21 -11.52
N PHE A 237 -0.51 -9.47 -11.74
CA PHE A 237 -1.81 -9.68 -11.10
C PHE A 237 -2.71 -10.50 -12.03
N TRP A 238 -3.10 -11.69 -11.61
CA TRP A 238 -3.76 -12.66 -12.47
C TRP A 238 -4.83 -13.45 -11.74
N PRO A 239 -5.95 -13.87 -12.41
CA PRO A 239 -6.93 -14.75 -11.79
C PRO A 239 -6.31 -16.08 -11.34
N PHE A 240 -6.82 -16.65 -10.26
CA PHE A 240 -6.40 -17.98 -9.85
C PHE A 240 -6.91 -19.06 -10.81
N GLU A 241 -8.13 -18.91 -11.33
CA GLU A 241 -8.84 -19.87 -12.16
C GLU A 241 -9.36 -19.25 -13.45
N GLY A 242 -9.66 -20.09 -14.45
CA GLY A 242 -10.17 -19.70 -15.76
C GLY A 242 -9.16 -19.90 -16.90
N PRO A 243 -9.52 -19.55 -18.13
CA PRO A 243 -8.67 -19.81 -19.30
C PRO A 243 -7.38 -18.99 -19.34
N ASN A 244 -7.40 -17.78 -18.77
CA ASN A 244 -6.25 -16.92 -18.60
C ASN A 244 -5.99 -16.74 -17.10
N SER A 245 -5.29 -17.68 -16.48
CA SER A 245 -5.12 -17.75 -15.03
C SER A 245 -3.84 -18.50 -14.63
N PHE A 246 -3.48 -18.41 -13.34
CA PHE A 246 -2.40 -19.21 -12.79
C PHE A 246 -2.62 -20.72 -12.99
N ALA A 247 -3.86 -21.20 -12.89
CA ALA A 247 -4.20 -22.62 -13.07
C ALA A 247 -4.07 -23.12 -14.53
N ALA A 248 -4.13 -22.21 -15.50
CA ALA A 248 -4.03 -22.55 -16.92
C ALA A 248 -2.58 -22.80 -17.39
N VAL A 249 -1.59 -22.23 -16.68
CA VAL A 249 -0.16 -22.37 -16.99
C VAL A 249 0.45 -23.45 -16.13
N ARG A 250 0.82 -24.58 -16.75
CA ARG A 250 1.37 -25.76 -16.07
C ARG A 250 2.80 -26.08 -16.48
N THR A 251 3.20 -25.66 -17.66
CA THR A 251 4.52 -25.92 -18.23
C THR A 251 5.20 -24.61 -18.63
N GLU A 252 6.52 -24.66 -18.82
CA GLU A 252 7.29 -23.56 -19.36
C GLU A 252 6.79 -23.13 -20.74
N ALA A 253 6.42 -24.10 -21.58
CA ALA A 253 5.87 -23.82 -22.92
C ALA A 253 4.55 -23.03 -22.83
N ASP A 254 3.64 -23.39 -21.91
CA ASP A 254 2.39 -22.64 -21.68
C ASP A 254 2.69 -21.20 -21.25
N LEU A 255 3.68 -21.03 -20.35
CA LEU A 255 4.09 -19.72 -19.85
C LEU A 255 4.64 -18.81 -20.95
N LEU A 256 5.57 -19.36 -21.76
CA LEU A 256 6.21 -18.61 -22.85
C LEU A 256 5.20 -18.25 -23.93
N ASP A 257 4.31 -19.16 -24.31
CA ASP A 257 3.22 -18.90 -25.26
C ASP A 257 2.27 -17.81 -24.75
N PHE A 258 1.90 -17.86 -23.45
CA PHE A 258 1.08 -16.84 -22.83
C PHE A 258 1.79 -15.47 -22.85
N PHE A 259 3.06 -15.38 -22.43
CA PHE A 259 3.81 -14.13 -22.41
C PHE A 259 4.06 -13.60 -23.82
N GLN A 260 4.35 -14.47 -24.78
CA GLN A 260 4.50 -14.08 -26.19
C GLN A 260 3.22 -13.44 -26.76
N LYS A 261 2.04 -13.93 -26.37
CA LYS A 261 0.75 -13.40 -26.80
C LYS A 261 0.33 -12.13 -26.06
N GLN A 262 0.61 -12.06 -24.75
CA GLN A 262 0.08 -11.01 -23.91
C GLN A 262 1.09 -9.89 -23.60
N PHE A 263 2.37 -10.20 -23.55
CA PHE A 263 3.45 -9.30 -23.16
C PHE A 263 4.67 -9.43 -24.10
N PRO A 264 4.48 -9.32 -25.42
CA PRO A 264 5.54 -9.59 -26.40
C PRO A 264 6.73 -8.64 -26.27
N ASP A 265 6.50 -7.44 -25.79
CA ASP A 265 7.55 -6.42 -25.52
C ASP A 265 8.29 -6.64 -24.19
N ALA A 266 7.68 -7.32 -23.23
CA ALA A 266 8.31 -7.62 -21.95
C ALA A 266 9.09 -8.95 -21.97
N LEU A 267 8.60 -9.97 -22.71
CA LEU A 267 9.20 -11.31 -22.74
C LEU A 267 10.72 -11.31 -23.04
N PRO A 268 11.22 -10.56 -24.06
CA PRO A 268 12.67 -10.53 -24.33
C PRO A 268 13.49 -9.87 -23.22
N LEU A 269 12.85 -9.17 -22.29
CA LEU A 269 13.48 -8.51 -21.16
C LEU A 269 13.57 -9.40 -19.91
N MET A 270 12.92 -10.58 -19.92
CA MET A 270 12.75 -11.47 -18.75
C MET A 270 13.41 -12.83 -18.99
N PRO A 271 14.75 -12.93 -19.04
CA PRO A 271 15.44 -14.18 -19.36
C PRO A 271 15.18 -15.31 -18.34
N ASN A 272 14.90 -14.97 -17.08
CA ASN A 272 14.66 -15.92 -15.99
C ASN A 272 13.16 -16.15 -15.71
N LEU A 273 12.28 -15.77 -16.65
CA LEU A 273 10.83 -15.79 -16.44
C LEU A 273 10.31 -17.13 -15.95
N ALA A 274 10.70 -18.24 -16.59
CA ALA A 274 10.20 -19.56 -16.25
C ALA A 274 10.68 -20.01 -14.87
N GLU A 275 11.96 -19.83 -14.58
CA GLU A 275 12.52 -20.16 -13.27
C GLU A 275 11.80 -19.38 -12.16
N GLU A 276 11.72 -18.06 -12.28
CA GLU A 276 11.05 -17.21 -11.31
C GLU A 276 9.56 -17.56 -11.17
N TYR A 277 8.87 -17.80 -12.28
CA TYR A 277 7.43 -18.08 -12.24
C TYR A 277 7.11 -19.36 -11.48
N PHE A 278 7.86 -20.42 -11.67
CA PHE A 278 7.59 -21.71 -11.01
C PHE A 278 8.14 -21.80 -9.59
N HIS A 279 9.22 -21.09 -9.27
CA HIS A 279 9.79 -21.10 -7.91
C HIS A 279 9.14 -20.06 -6.98
N HIS A 280 8.62 -18.95 -7.51
CA HIS A 280 8.04 -17.90 -6.69
C HIS A 280 6.62 -18.26 -6.24
N PRO A 281 6.27 -18.07 -4.94
CA PRO A 281 4.91 -18.31 -4.48
C PRO A 281 3.92 -17.34 -5.12
N THR A 282 2.70 -17.81 -5.34
CA THR A 282 1.60 -16.92 -5.72
C THR A 282 0.98 -16.35 -4.47
N GLY A 283 1.02 -15.03 -4.32
CA GLY A 283 0.43 -14.32 -3.20
C GLY A 283 -1.07 -14.06 -3.41
N SER A 284 -1.84 -14.08 -2.32
CA SER A 284 -3.26 -13.70 -2.34
C SER A 284 -3.44 -12.22 -2.07
N LEU A 285 -4.47 -11.64 -2.67
CA LEU A 285 -4.91 -10.28 -2.42
C LEU A 285 -6.01 -10.31 -1.36
N VAL A 286 -5.77 -9.66 -0.22
CA VAL A 286 -6.68 -9.68 0.92
C VAL A 286 -7.00 -8.26 1.37
N THR A 287 -8.26 -8.02 1.68
CA THR A 287 -8.75 -6.82 2.36
C THR A 287 -9.20 -7.19 3.76
N ILE A 288 -8.72 -6.45 4.76
CA ILE A 288 -9.09 -6.58 6.17
C ILE A 288 -9.85 -5.34 6.62
N ARG A 289 -10.95 -5.56 7.33
CA ARG A 289 -11.69 -4.53 8.06
C ARG A 289 -12.05 -5.07 9.43
N CYS A 290 -11.81 -4.29 10.46
CA CYS A 290 -12.22 -4.66 11.82
C CYS A 290 -12.56 -3.43 12.65
N SER A 291 -13.22 -3.65 13.79
CA SER A 291 -13.56 -2.64 14.81
C SER A 291 -14.05 -3.37 16.06
N PRO A 292 -13.70 -2.88 17.26
CA PRO A 292 -12.79 -1.79 17.56
C PRO A 292 -11.32 -2.17 17.29
N TRP A 293 -10.47 -1.14 17.09
CA TRP A 293 -9.02 -1.37 16.91
C TRP A 293 -8.25 -1.46 18.23
N TYR A 294 -8.91 -1.20 19.32
CA TYR A 294 -8.32 -1.20 20.67
C TYR A 294 -9.08 -2.12 21.63
N MET A 295 -8.43 -2.47 22.71
CA MET A 295 -9.00 -3.29 23.77
C MET A 295 -8.48 -2.83 25.15
N GLN A 296 -9.40 -2.44 26.05
CA GLN A 296 -9.14 -2.11 27.45
C GLN A 296 -8.04 -1.05 27.67
N GLY A 297 -7.87 -0.10 26.75
CA GLY A 297 -6.81 0.91 26.82
C GLY A 297 -5.38 0.36 26.84
N LYS A 298 -5.19 -0.95 26.60
CA LYS A 298 -3.89 -1.64 26.70
C LYS A 298 -3.42 -2.26 25.38
N VAL A 299 -4.32 -2.53 24.46
CA VAL A 299 -4.01 -3.16 23.15
C VAL A 299 -4.52 -2.30 22.03
N LEU A 300 -3.71 -2.12 20.97
CA LEU A 300 -4.06 -1.36 19.78
C LEU A 300 -3.61 -2.08 18.51
N LEU A 301 -4.43 -2.07 17.46
CA LEU A 301 -4.09 -2.52 16.12
C LEU A 301 -3.69 -1.32 15.25
N VAL A 302 -2.62 -1.45 14.46
CA VAL A 302 -2.09 -0.41 13.56
C VAL A 302 -1.74 -0.99 12.19
N GLY A 303 -1.95 -0.23 11.14
CA GLY A 303 -1.63 -0.62 9.76
C GLY A 303 -2.40 -1.85 9.29
N ASP A 304 -1.76 -2.77 8.59
CA ASP A 304 -2.40 -3.95 8.02
C ASP A 304 -3.03 -4.89 9.07
N ALA A 305 -2.61 -4.81 10.33
CA ALA A 305 -3.26 -5.53 11.43
C ALA A 305 -4.70 -5.04 11.66
N ALA A 306 -4.97 -3.76 11.39
CA ALA A 306 -6.29 -3.14 11.52
C ALA A 306 -7.06 -3.10 10.18
N HIS A 307 -6.37 -2.81 9.05
CA HIS A 307 -7.03 -2.42 7.81
C HIS A 307 -6.18 -2.71 6.54
N ALA A 308 -5.75 -3.94 6.35
CA ALA A 308 -5.04 -4.30 5.11
C ALA A 308 -5.90 -4.01 3.88
N VAL A 309 -5.28 -3.47 2.83
CA VAL A 309 -5.92 -3.14 1.56
C VAL A 309 -5.18 -3.76 0.38
N VAL A 310 -5.90 -4.07 -0.70
CA VAL A 310 -5.29 -4.53 -1.94
C VAL A 310 -4.43 -3.43 -2.61
N PRO A 311 -3.33 -3.76 -3.32
CA PRO A 311 -2.27 -2.82 -3.67
C PRO A 311 -2.57 -1.90 -4.85
N PHE A 312 -3.77 -1.94 -5.44
CA PHE A 312 -4.07 -1.29 -6.73
C PHE A 312 -3.98 0.25 -6.75
N LEU A 313 -3.98 0.91 -5.60
CA LEU A 313 -3.69 2.34 -5.49
C LEU A 313 -2.29 2.65 -4.95
N GLY A 314 -1.51 1.62 -4.57
CA GLY A 314 -0.18 1.78 -4.00
C GLY A 314 -0.18 2.54 -2.66
N GLN A 315 -1.25 2.42 -1.85
CA GLN A 315 -1.43 3.23 -0.65
C GLN A 315 -1.33 2.48 0.68
N GLY A 316 -1.15 1.15 0.71
CA GLY A 316 -1.11 0.39 1.96
C GLY A 316 -0.02 0.89 2.91
N MET A 317 1.24 0.94 2.47
CA MET A 317 2.36 1.49 3.24
C MET A 317 2.12 2.96 3.64
N ASN A 318 1.68 3.80 2.69
CA ASN A 318 1.45 5.22 2.95
C ASN A 318 0.35 5.44 3.99
N ALA A 319 -0.69 4.58 4.01
CA ALA A 319 -1.75 4.61 5.01
C ALA A 319 -1.22 4.17 6.40
N ALA A 320 -0.39 3.12 6.47
CA ALA A 320 0.24 2.68 7.71
C ALA A 320 1.21 3.74 8.28
N PHE A 321 1.91 4.46 7.42
CA PHE A 321 2.77 5.58 7.83
C PHE A 321 1.94 6.77 8.36
N GLU A 322 0.83 7.07 7.69
CA GLU A 322 -0.12 8.08 8.21
C GLU A 322 -0.77 7.63 9.53
N ASP A 323 -0.96 6.33 9.77
CA ASP A 323 -1.41 5.81 11.06
C ASP A 323 -0.43 6.14 12.18
N CYS A 324 0.88 5.91 11.97
CA CYS A 324 1.91 6.25 12.95
C CYS A 324 1.86 7.73 13.33
N ARG A 325 1.74 8.58 12.32
CA ARG A 325 1.64 10.03 12.46
C ARG A 325 0.40 10.49 13.24
N VAL A 326 -0.76 9.87 12.95
CA VAL A 326 -2.02 10.22 13.64
C VAL A 326 -2.00 9.68 15.06
N LEU A 327 -1.52 8.45 15.27
CA LEU A 327 -1.41 7.84 16.60
C LEU A 327 -0.50 8.67 17.51
N ASP A 328 0.69 9.08 17.04
CA ASP A 328 1.59 9.95 17.80
C ASP A 328 0.87 11.22 18.28
N ARG A 329 0.13 11.89 17.40
CA ARG A 329 -0.65 13.08 17.80
C ARG A 329 -1.74 12.79 18.81
N CYS A 330 -2.41 11.63 18.70
CA CYS A 330 -3.42 11.22 19.68
C CYS A 330 -2.80 10.91 21.03
N LEU A 331 -1.63 10.26 21.07
CA LEU A 331 -0.88 9.99 22.29
C LEU A 331 -0.45 11.29 22.98
N VAL A 332 0.11 12.24 22.23
CA VAL A 332 0.54 13.55 22.78
C VAL A 332 -0.65 14.33 23.37
N ARG A 333 -1.81 14.30 22.72
CA ARG A 333 -3.01 15.05 23.15
C ARG A 333 -3.68 14.49 24.38
N ASN A 334 -3.63 13.16 24.56
CA ASN A 334 -4.37 12.47 25.59
C ASN A 334 -3.51 11.91 26.74
N ALA A 335 -2.18 12.05 26.66
CA ALA A 335 -1.29 11.54 27.70
C ALA A 335 -1.68 12.05 29.10
N PRO A 336 -1.72 11.18 30.11
CA PRO A 336 -1.38 9.74 30.11
C PRO A 336 -2.57 8.79 29.87
N ASP A 337 -3.71 9.27 29.39
CA ASP A 337 -4.92 8.47 29.11
C ASP A 337 -4.81 7.81 27.72
N TRP A 338 -4.23 6.60 27.69
CA TRP A 338 -4.03 5.86 26.43
C TRP A 338 -5.34 5.31 25.86
N GLU A 339 -6.35 5.04 26.68
CA GLU A 339 -7.65 4.60 26.19
C GLU A 339 -8.31 5.68 25.34
N SER A 340 -8.38 6.89 25.85
CA SER A 340 -8.87 8.06 25.08
C SER A 340 -8.03 8.29 23.82
N ALA A 341 -6.71 8.11 23.87
CA ALA A 341 -5.83 8.22 22.72
C ALA A 341 -6.18 7.18 21.62
N PHE A 342 -6.44 5.94 22.00
CA PHE A 342 -6.76 4.85 21.08
C PHE A 342 -8.16 5.01 20.48
N VAL A 343 -9.14 5.41 21.28
CA VAL A 343 -10.48 5.77 20.80
C VAL A 343 -10.42 6.87 19.77
N GLN A 344 -9.67 7.95 20.07
CA GLN A 344 -9.51 9.08 19.15
C GLN A 344 -8.78 8.65 17.87
N TYR A 345 -7.73 7.85 17.95
CA TYR A 345 -6.99 7.33 16.80
C TYR A 345 -7.92 6.52 15.87
N GLU A 346 -8.68 5.56 16.38
CA GLU A 346 -9.65 4.81 15.56
C GLU A 346 -10.67 5.75 14.92
N HIS A 347 -11.24 6.67 15.68
CA HIS A 347 -12.23 7.63 15.18
C HIS A 347 -11.66 8.52 14.04
N GLU A 348 -10.42 8.98 14.19
CA GLU A 348 -9.77 9.80 13.15
C GLU A 348 -9.39 8.98 11.92
N ARG A 349 -9.02 7.69 12.06
CA ARG A 349 -8.47 6.89 10.96
C ARG A 349 -9.46 5.99 10.25
N LYS A 350 -10.31 5.28 11.00
CA LYS A 350 -11.13 4.19 10.46
C LYS A 350 -11.95 4.57 9.23
N LYS A 351 -12.69 5.66 9.28
CA LYS A 351 -13.50 6.14 8.14
C LYS A 351 -12.68 6.42 6.88
N HIS A 352 -11.40 6.78 7.04
CA HIS A 352 -10.52 7.10 5.93
C HIS A 352 -9.94 5.85 5.29
N VAL A 353 -9.50 4.88 6.08
CA VAL A 353 -8.95 3.63 5.55
C VAL A 353 -10.03 2.69 5.03
N ASP A 354 -11.24 2.71 5.61
CA ASP A 354 -12.41 2.04 5.03
C ASP A 354 -12.72 2.59 3.62
N ALA A 355 -12.71 3.92 3.47
CA ALA A 355 -12.87 4.56 2.16
C ALA A 355 -11.73 4.22 1.20
N LEU A 356 -10.48 4.10 1.70
CA LEU A 356 -9.35 3.67 0.91
C LEU A 356 -9.53 2.23 0.39
N GLY A 357 -9.93 1.30 1.26
CA GLY A 357 -10.20 -0.09 0.87
C GLY A 357 -11.23 -0.19 -0.25
N GLU A 358 -12.35 0.56 -0.15
CA GLU A 358 -13.34 0.63 -1.21
C GLU A 358 -12.77 1.21 -2.52
N MET A 359 -11.99 2.30 -2.43
CA MET A 359 -11.36 2.91 -3.62
C MET A 359 -10.33 1.99 -4.28
N CYS A 360 -9.61 1.16 -3.50
CA CYS A 360 -8.70 0.16 -4.05
C CYS A 360 -9.44 -0.89 -4.88
N ILE A 361 -10.57 -1.39 -4.37
CA ILE A 361 -11.44 -2.34 -5.09
C ILE A 361 -12.06 -1.68 -6.32
N ASP A 362 -12.63 -0.47 -6.18
CA ASP A 362 -13.21 0.29 -7.30
C ASP A 362 -12.17 0.51 -8.42
N ASN A 363 -10.93 0.85 -8.05
CA ASN A 363 -9.82 1.03 -9.00
C ASN A 363 -9.42 -0.28 -9.70
N PHE A 364 -9.42 -1.39 -8.98
CA PHE A 364 -9.16 -2.71 -9.55
C PHE A 364 -10.21 -3.06 -10.61
N LEU A 365 -11.49 -2.95 -10.26
CA LEU A 365 -12.61 -3.20 -11.18
C LEU A 365 -12.56 -2.26 -12.40
N GLU A 366 -12.19 -0.99 -12.18
CA GLU A 366 -12.03 -0.01 -13.25
C GLU A 366 -10.88 -0.41 -14.19
N MET A 367 -9.73 -0.79 -13.65
CA MET A 367 -8.56 -1.20 -14.44
C MET A 367 -8.82 -2.53 -15.16
N ARG A 368 -9.51 -3.47 -14.53
CA ARG A 368 -9.85 -4.76 -15.08
C ARG A 368 -10.87 -4.64 -16.24
N ASP A 369 -12.00 -3.96 -15.99
CA ASP A 369 -13.19 -4.07 -16.87
C ASP A 369 -13.33 -2.90 -17.84
N LYS A 370 -12.80 -1.70 -17.52
CA LYS A 370 -13.18 -0.46 -18.21
C LYS A 370 -12.09 0.14 -19.10
N VAL A 371 -10.83 -0.23 -18.94
CA VAL A 371 -9.70 0.37 -19.68
C VAL A 371 -9.85 0.20 -21.20
N GLY A 372 -10.46 -0.88 -21.68
CA GLY A 372 -10.77 -1.13 -23.08
C GLY A 372 -11.92 -0.29 -23.66
N SER A 373 -12.77 0.31 -22.82
CA SER A 373 -13.97 1.03 -23.25
C SER A 373 -13.63 2.40 -23.89
N ARG A 374 -14.18 2.67 -25.09
CA ARG A 374 -14.03 3.99 -25.75
C ARG A 374 -14.62 5.12 -24.90
N VAL A 375 -15.76 4.88 -24.23
CA VAL A 375 -16.44 5.84 -23.37
C VAL A 375 -15.58 6.17 -22.15
N PHE A 376 -14.96 5.17 -21.54
CA PHE A 376 -14.07 5.36 -20.42
C PHE A 376 -12.83 6.19 -20.81
N ARG A 377 -12.19 5.88 -21.93
CA ARG A 377 -11.03 6.64 -22.43
C ARG A 377 -11.40 8.10 -22.75
N PHE A 378 -12.57 8.34 -23.32
CA PHE A 378 -13.09 9.69 -23.57
C PHE A 378 -13.31 10.46 -22.27
N ARG A 379 -13.96 9.82 -21.28
CA ARG A 379 -14.15 10.41 -19.94
C ARG A 379 -12.81 10.77 -19.28
N LYS A 380 -11.81 9.90 -19.37
CA LYS A 380 -10.45 10.20 -18.84
C LYS A 380 -9.80 11.38 -19.55
N LYS A 381 -9.95 11.52 -20.89
CA LYS A 381 -9.47 12.70 -21.62
C LYS A 381 -10.12 13.99 -21.12
N ILE A 382 -11.44 13.97 -20.88
CA ILE A 382 -12.17 15.12 -20.32
C ILE A 382 -11.63 15.45 -18.91
N GLN A 383 -11.42 14.46 -18.06
CA GLN A 383 -10.88 14.66 -16.71
C GLN A 383 -9.49 15.31 -16.75
N ILE A 384 -8.62 14.87 -17.66
CA ILE A 384 -7.28 15.48 -17.84
C ILE A 384 -7.42 16.92 -18.34
N LEU A 385 -8.29 17.19 -19.31
CA LEU A 385 -8.52 18.52 -19.85
C LEU A 385 -9.04 19.49 -18.78
N LEU A 386 -10.04 19.06 -18.00
CA LEU A 386 -10.59 19.84 -16.89
C LEU A 386 -9.53 20.14 -15.81
N HIS A 387 -8.70 19.16 -15.47
CA HIS A 387 -7.60 19.38 -14.53
C HIS A 387 -6.55 20.36 -15.10
N THR A 388 -6.33 20.30 -16.40
CA THR A 388 -5.38 21.18 -17.09
C THR A 388 -5.85 22.64 -17.12
N TRP A 389 -7.14 22.87 -17.36
CA TRP A 389 -7.69 24.23 -17.49
C TRP A 389 -8.16 24.80 -16.17
N PHE A 390 -8.63 23.94 -15.25
CA PHE A 390 -9.20 24.34 -13.97
C PHE A 390 -8.57 23.60 -12.78
N PRO A 391 -7.22 23.64 -12.57
CA PRO A 391 -6.51 22.79 -11.59
C PRO A 391 -6.92 23.07 -10.13
N ARG A 392 -7.46 24.25 -9.83
CA ARG A 392 -7.99 24.59 -8.50
C ARG A 392 -9.38 24.00 -8.26
N TRP A 393 -10.16 23.84 -9.31
CA TRP A 393 -11.56 23.41 -9.27
C TRP A 393 -11.70 21.90 -9.42
N TYR A 394 -10.99 21.32 -10.38
CA TYR A 394 -11.06 19.91 -10.68
C TYR A 394 -9.70 19.24 -10.42
N VAL A 395 -9.67 18.34 -9.42
CA VAL A 395 -8.49 17.52 -9.12
C VAL A 395 -8.89 16.07 -9.21
N PRO A 396 -8.27 15.27 -10.07
CA PRO A 396 -8.56 13.83 -10.18
C PRO A 396 -8.40 13.11 -8.84
N LEU A 397 -9.25 12.09 -8.57
CA LEU A 397 -9.20 11.33 -7.33
C LEU A 397 -7.80 10.77 -7.04
N TYR A 398 -7.15 10.21 -8.05
CA TYR A 398 -5.79 9.67 -7.92
C TYR A 398 -4.81 10.75 -7.42
N SER A 399 -4.89 11.96 -7.96
CA SER A 399 -4.03 13.07 -7.54
C SER A 399 -4.31 13.52 -6.10
N LEU A 400 -5.59 13.55 -5.69
CA LEU A 400 -5.96 13.84 -4.30
C LEU A 400 -5.41 12.79 -3.31
N ILE A 401 -5.42 11.51 -3.70
CA ILE A 401 -4.93 10.41 -2.87
C ILE A 401 -3.41 10.41 -2.77
N THR A 402 -2.73 10.61 -3.91
CA THR A 402 -1.30 10.34 -4.04
C THR A 402 -0.44 11.57 -3.77
N PHE A 403 -0.90 12.76 -4.19
CA PHE A 403 -0.11 14.00 -4.15
C PHE A 403 -0.64 15.01 -3.13
N SER A 404 -1.48 14.58 -2.19
CA SER A 404 -1.91 15.42 -1.08
C SER A 404 -2.13 14.60 0.19
N THR A 405 -2.21 15.31 1.32
CA THR A 405 -2.56 14.76 2.63
C THR A 405 -4.05 14.89 2.96
N VAL A 406 -4.89 15.25 1.98
CA VAL A 406 -6.36 15.31 2.16
C VAL A 406 -6.86 13.94 2.62
N PRO A 407 -7.58 13.82 3.73
CA PRO A 407 -8.05 12.53 4.24
C PRO A 407 -8.82 11.72 3.18
N TYR A 408 -8.61 10.42 3.08
CA TYR A 408 -9.11 9.56 1.99
C TYR A 408 -10.63 9.66 1.76
N ALA A 409 -11.43 9.64 2.84
CA ALA A 409 -12.89 9.80 2.72
C ALA A 409 -13.28 11.19 2.18
N SER A 410 -12.54 12.24 2.57
CA SER A 410 -12.74 13.60 2.06
C SER A 410 -12.35 13.73 0.60
N ALA A 411 -11.23 13.10 0.19
CA ALA A 411 -10.80 13.03 -1.21
C ALA A 411 -11.87 12.33 -2.09
N ARG A 412 -12.40 11.20 -1.61
CA ARG A 412 -13.49 10.46 -2.28
C ARG A 412 -14.77 11.31 -2.40
N ARG A 413 -15.17 11.97 -1.31
CA ARG A 413 -16.34 12.86 -1.31
C ARG A 413 -16.15 14.01 -2.30
N ARG A 414 -14.99 14.68 -2.30
CA ARG A 414 -14.66 15.76 -3.24
C ARG A 414 -14.75 15.27 -4.69
N ALA A 415 -14.15 14.13 -5.02
CA ALA A 415 -14.19 13.57 -6.36
C ALA A 415 -15.64 13.23 -6.80
N ARG A 416 -16.46 12.68 -5.91
CA ARG A 416 -17.89 12.42 -6.20
C ARG A 416 -18.65 13.71 -6.49
N ILE A 417 -18.45 14.77 -5.70
CA ILE A 417 -19.09 16.07 -5.93
C ILE A 417 -18.66 16.63 -7.30
N GLN A 418 -17.37 16.58 -7.62
CA GLN A 418 -16.85 17.03 -8.92
C GLN A 418 -17.51 16.25 -10.08
N ASP A 419 -17.61 14.94 -9.98
CA ASP A 419 -18.28 14.10 -10.98
C ASP A 419 -19.77 14.45 -11.14
N TRP A 420 -20.48 14.73 -10.03
CA TRP A 420 -21.89 15.17 -10.07
C TRP A 420 -22.05 16.51 -10.77
N VAL A 421 -21.22 17.48 -10.47
CA VAL A 421 -21.26 18.81 -11.11
C VAL A 421 -21.01 18.68 -12.63
N ILE A 422 -20.01 17.89 -13.04
CA ILE A 422 -19.71 17.68 -14.46
C ILE A 422 -20.89 17.02 -15.17
N ARG A 423 -21.50 15.99 -14.58
CA ARG A 423 -22.70 15.32 -15.14
C ARG A 423 -23.89 16.28 -15.24
N GLY A 424 -24.10 17.14 -14.25
CA GLY A 424 -25.15 18.15 -14.26
C GLY A 424 -24.96 19.14 -15.38
N ILE A 425 -23.73 19.67 -15.55
CA ILE A 425 -23.38 20.59 -16.65
C ILE A 425 -23.60 19.90 -18.01
N ALA A 426 -23.08 18.68 -18.18
CA ALA A 426 -23.22 17.93 -19.42
C ALA A 426 -24.70 17.65 -19.76
N GLY A 427 -25.50 17.28 -18.76
CA GLY A 427 -26.95 17.08 -18.90
C GLY A 427 -27.69 18.37 -19.27
N GLY A 428 -27.35 19.51 -18.64
CA GLY A 428 -27.90 20.82 -18.97
C GLY A 428 -27.57 21.26 -20.41
N ILE A 429 -26.32 21.06 -20.85
CA ILE A 429 -25.92 21.35 -22.25
C ILE A 429 -26.70 20.46 -23.22
N LEU A 430 -26.84 19.14 -22.95
CA LEU A 430 -27.58 18.24 -23.79
C LEU A 430 -29.06 18.65 -23.92
N LEU A 431 -29.68 19.03 -22.79
CA LEU A 431 -31.06 19.52 -22.77
C LEU A 431 -31.21 20.78 -23.59
N LEU A 432 -30.28 21.74 -23.45
CA LEU A 432 -30.29 22.98 -24.24
C LEU A 432 -30.16 22.70 -25.73
N LEU A 433 -29.28 21.78 -26.13
CA LEU A 433 -29.12 21.38 -27.53
C LEU A 433 -30.38 20.69 -28.07
N MET A 434 -31.05 19.87 -27.29
CA MET A 434 -32.32 19.25 -27.66
C MET A 434 -33.43 20.28 -27.86
N VAL A 435 -33.53 21.25 -26.94
CA VAL A 435 -34.51 22.36 -27.06
C VAL A 435 -34.21 23.20 -28.32
N MET A 436 -32.97 23.56 -28.56
CA MET A 436 -32.58 24.30 -29.78
C MET A 436 -32.91 23.53 -31.05
N ALA A 437 -32.60 22.22 -31.09
CA ALA A 437 -32.93 21.36 -32.21
C ALA A 437 -34.45 21.27 -32.44
N TRP A 438 -35.23 21.15 -31.37
CA TRP A 438 -36.68 21.13 -31.42
C TRP A 438 -37.25 22.44 -32.00
N LEU A 439 -36.79 23.58 -31.49
CA LEU A 439 -37.18 24.91 -31.97
C LEU A 439 -36.81 25.09 -33.48
N PHE A 440 -35.64 24.57 -33.93
CA PHE A 440 -35.21 24.64 -35.29
C PHE A 440 -36.04 23.74 -36.23
N ILE A 441 -36.59 22.62 -35.74
CA ILE A 441 -37.40 21.69 -36.57
C ILE A 441 -38.86 22.18 -36.67
N PHE A 442 -39.36 22.86 -35.63
CA PHE A 442 -40.77 23.27 -35.55
C PHE A 442 -41.01 24.79 -35.68
N ALA A 443 -39.97 25.61 -35.88
CA ALA A 443 -40.03 26.98 -36.35
C ALA A 443 -39.84 27.07 -37.87
#